data_aec45d004e361b287094015d93a9e10a
#
_entry.id   aec45d004e361b287094015d93a9e10a
#
_cell.length_a   1.000
_cell.length_b   1.000
_cell.length_c   1.000
_cell.angle_alpha   90.00
_cell.angle_beta   90.00
_cell.angle_gamma   90.00
#
_symmetry.space_group_name_H-M   'P 1'
#
loop_
_entity.id
_entity.type
_entity.pdbx_description
1 polymer ?
#
loop_
_entity_poly.entity_id
_entity_poly.type
_entity_poly.pdbx_seq_one_letter_code
_entity_poly.pdbx_strand_id
1 'polypeptide(L)'
;MRAWIALERGERELFLPVWATRAISRLAEQYGARTTFVAGERAVWLNLLAERSPGQFELWTDGIRFAICAASALTECGEAAWRSAMPRVEQAHGSVSVAREKTGCVLRAFAENEENAETGGGVRFTRGDGWAWVCPDEARAEFQIVTEAASAEIAAELCDFCRETLEKLNREE
;
A
#
# COMPACT_ATOMS: atom_id res chain seq x y z
N MET A 1 9.67 5.01 -5.50
CA MET A 1 11.01 4.65 -6.02
C MET A 1 10.99 3.34 -6.84
N ARG A 2 10.67 2.14 -6.29
CA ARG A 2 10.71 0.87 -7.04
C ARG A 2 9.84 0.88 -8.31
N ALA A 3 8.60 1.35 -8.21
CA ALA A 3 7.69 1.46 -9.35
C ALA A 3 8.25 2.41 -10.43
N TRP A 4 8.79 3.54 -10.03
CA TRP A 4 9.41 4.48 -10.96
C TRP A 4 10.61 3.86 -11.68
N ILE A 5 11.51 3.16 -10.96
CA ILE A 5 12.64 2.45 -11.58
C ILE A 5 12.16 1.41 -12.59
N ALA A 6 11.10 0.67 -12.28
CA ALA A 6 10.53 -0.29 -13.20
C ALA A 6 10.04 0.39 -14.48
N LEU A 7 9.36 1.54 -14.38
CA LEU A 7 8.90 2.34 -15.50
C LEU A 7 10.05 2.89 -16.37
N GLU A 8 11.10 3.43 -15.74
CA GLU A 8 12.31 3.90 -16.43
C GLU A 8 12.99 2.75 -17.20
N ARG A 9 12.89 1.52 -16.72
CA ARG A 9 13.41 0.32 -17.38
C ARG A 9 12.49 -0.25 -18.46
N GLY A 10 11.40 0.44 -18.74
CA GLY A 10 10.48 0.11 -19.83
C GLY A 10 9.35 -0.85 -19.46
N GLU A 11 9.13 -1.14 -18.18
CA GLU A 11 7.95 -1.89 -17.76
C GLU A 11 6.68 -1.15 -18.19
N ARG A 12 5.74 -1.86 -18.79
CA ARG A 12 4.46 -1.34 -19.27
C ARG A 12 3.26 -1.76 -18.46
N GLU A 13 3.48 -2.63 -17.48
CA GLU A 13 2.50 -3.05 -16.49
C GLU A 13 3.17 -3.18 -15.13
N LEU A 14 2.61 -2.48 -14.13
CA LEU A 14 3.06 -2.58 -12.75
C LEU A 14 2.09 -3.43 -11.96
N PHE A 15 2.59 -4.49 -11.35
CA PHE A 15 1.85 -5.30 -10.39
C PHE A 15 2.14 -4.79 -8.98
N LEU A 16 1.15 -4.20 -8.35
CA LEU A 16 1.27 -3.56 -7.05
C LEU A 16 0.41 -4.29 -6.01
N PRO A 17 0.88 -4.40 -4.76
CA PRO A 17 0.02 -4.95 -3.72
C PRO A 17 -1.16 -4.00 -3.44
N VAL A 18 -2.26 -4.54 -2.96
CA VAL A 18 -3.49 -3.79 -2.69
C VAL A 18 -3.28 -2.60 -1.73
N TRP A 19 -2.29 -2.69 -0.85
CA TRP A 19 -1.93 -1.61 0.09
C TRP A 19 -0.99 -0.55 -0.49
N ALA A 20 -0.59 -0.65 -1.75
CA ALA A 20 0.21 0.39 -2.38
C ALA A 20 -0.63 1.64 -2.67
N THR A 21 0.05 2.81 -2.66
CA THR A 21 -0.59 4.07 -3.03
C THR A 21 -1.17 4.04 -4.43
N ARG A 22 -2.41 4.52 -4.59
CA ARG A 22 -3.05 4.68 -5.91
C ARG A 22 -2.42 5.81 -6.74
N ALA A 23 -1.68 6.69 -6.10
CA ALA A 23 -0.96 7.75 -6.81
C ALA A 23 0.07 7.21 -7.83
N ILE A 24 0.55 5.98 -7.65
CA ILE A 24 1.43 5.31 -8.62
C ILE A 24 0.74 5.10 -9.97
N SER A 25 -0.59 4.98 -10.02
CA SER A 25 -1.32 4.84 -11.28
C SER A 25 -1.15 6.07 -12.17
N ARG A 26 -1.21 7.27 -11.59
CA ARG A 26 -0.97 8.53 -12.33
C ARG A 26 0.47 8.61 -12.86
N LEU A 27 1.43 8.13 -12.08
CA LEU A 27 2.82 8.03 -12.54
C LEU A 27 2.93 7.03 -13.71
N ALA A 28 2.34 5.86 -13.60
CA ALA A 28 2.37 4.84 -14.66
C ALA A 28 1.74 5.35 -15.96
N GLU A 29 0.63 6.07 -15.89
CA GLU A 29 -0.03 6.71 -17.06
C GLU A 29 0.91 7.65 -17.82
N GLN A 30 1.74 8.42 -17.12
CA GLN A 30 2.74 9.31 -17.75
C GLN A 30 3.76 8.53 -18.58
N TYR A 31 4.03 7.28 -18.23
CA TYR A 31 4.92 6.36 -18.96
C TYR A 31 4.17 5.48 -19.97
N GLY A 32 2.88 5.69 -20.18
CA GLY A 32 2.04 4.83 -21.00
C GLY A 32 1.94 3.40 -20.48
N ALA A 33 2.07 3.21 -19.16
CA ALA A 33 1.99 1.94 -18.47
C ALA A 33 0.68 1.80 -17.69
N ARG A 34 0.31 0.56 -17.38
CA ARG A 34 -0.87 0.22 -16.57
C ARG A 34 -0.46 -0.24 -15.18
N THR A 35 -1.38 -0.08 -14.22
CA THR A 35 -1.22 -0.65 -12.87
C THR A 35 -2.28 -1.71 -12.63
N THR A 36 -1.85 -2.86 -12.12
CA THR A 36 -2.71 -3.94 -11.65
C THR A 36 -2.50 -4.12 -10.16
N PHE A 37 -3.54 -3.84 -9.36
CA PHE A 37 -3.48 -4.05 -7.92
C PHE A 37 -3.89 -5.47 -7.59
N VAL A 38 -3.02 -6.17 -6.88
CA VAL A 38 -3.15 -7.59 -6.55
C VAL A 38 -3.67 -7.72 -5.12
N ALA A 39 -4.88 -8.23 -4.98
CA ALA A 39 -5.44 -8.57 -3.68
C ALA A 39 -4.81 -9.87 -3.15
N GLY A 40 -4.82 -10.04 -1.83
CA GLY A 40 -4.29 -11.23 -1.19
C GLY A 40 -3.04 -10.95 -0.35
N GLU A 41 -2.47 -12.01 0.18
CA GLU A 41 -1.27 -11.93 0.99
C GLU A 41 -0.03 -11.56 0.15
N ARG A 42 1.00 -11.09 0.84
CA ARG A 42 2.28 -10.73 0.20
C ARG A 42 2.84 -11.85 -0.69
N ALA A 43 2.68 -13.11 -0.28
CA ALA A 43 3.15 -14.24 -1.04
C ALA A 43 2.45 -14.38 -2.41
N VAL A 44 1.14 -14.15 -2.46
CA VAL A 44 0.35 -14.20 -3.72
C VAL A 44 0.87 -13.15 -4.70
N TRP A 45 1.05 -11.92 -4.23
CA TRP A 45 1.59 -10.83 -5.05
C TRP A 45 3.03 -11.12 -5.53
N LEU A 46 3.92 -11.62 -4.64
CA LEU A 46 5.30 -11.93 -5.02
C LEU A 46 5.37 -13.08 -6.04
N ASN A 47 4.54 -14.11 -5.91
CA ASN A 47 4.45 -15.18 -6.89
C ASN A 47 4.01 -14.67 -8.26
N LEU A 48 2.99 -13.79 -8.29
CA LEU A 48 2.55 -13.15 -9.52
C LEU A 48 3.67 -12.33 -10.17
N LEU A 49 4.43 -11.56 -9.37
CA LEU A 49 5.59 -10.81 -9.86
C LEU A 49 6.64 -11.73 -10.47
N ALA A 50 6.97 -12.83 -9.80
CA ALA A 50 7.96 -13.79 -10.29
C ALA A 50 7.57 -14.37 -11.65
N GLU A 51 6.27 -14.64 -11.86
CA GLU A 51 5.75 -15.21 -13.10
C GLU A 51 5.60 -14.19 -14.23
N ARG A 52 5.09 -12.99 -13.92
CA ARG A 52 4.65 -12.00 -14.91
C ARG A 52 5.67 -10.91 -15.18
N SER A 53 6.46 -10.53 -14.20
CA SER A 53 7.46 -9.47 -14.30
C SER A 53 8.66 -9.75 -13.41
N PRO A 54 9.58 -10.65 -13.84
CA PRO A 54 10.79 -10.98 -13.09
C PRO A 54 11.63 -9.77 -12.72
N GLY A 55 11.67 -8.74 -13.57
CA GLY A 55 12.37 -7.48 -13.30
C GLY A 55 11.80 -6.72 -12.10
N GLN A 56 10.48 -6.67 -11.98
CA GLN A 56 9.85 -6.08 -10.78
C GLN A 56 10.07 -6.97 -9.56
N PHE A 57 9.94 -8.29 -9.70
CA PHE A 57 10.20 -9.24 -8.60
C PHE A 57 11.57 -9.00 -7.97
N GLU A 58 12.61 -8.89 -8.80
CA GLU A 58 13.98 -8.62 -8.33
C GLU A 58 14.11 -7.26 -7.64
N LEU A 59 13.49 -6.21 -8.16
CA LEU A 59 13.49 -4.88 -7.52
C LEU A 59 12.82 -4.89 -6.13
N TRP A 60 11.87 -5.81 -5.89
CA TRP A 60 11.15 -5.91 -4.63
C TRP A 60 11.80 -6.86 -3.61
N THR A 61 12.52 -7.88 -4.08
CA THR A 61 13.09 -8.93 -3.24
C THR A 61 14.59 -8.78 -3.00
N ASP A 62 15.31 -8.19 -3.95
CA ASP A 62 16.76 -7.96 -3.86
C ASP A 62 17.07 -6.50 -3.53
N GLY A 63 17.44 -6.25 -2.26
CA GLY A 63 17.79 -4.92 -1.77
C GLY A 63 19.04 -4.34 -2.40
N ILE A 64 20.04 -5.18 -2.74
CA ILE A 64 21.30 -4.74 -3.36
C ILE A 64 21.01 -4.31 -4.80
N ARG A 65 20.30 -5.13 -5.56
CA ARG A 65 19.87 -4.79 -6.91
C ARG A 65 19.04 -3.51 -6.95
N PHE A 66 18.09 -3.38 -6.03
CA PHE A 66 17.33 -2.14 -5.89
C PHE A 66 18.24 -0.93 -5.66
N ALA A 67 19.21 -1.02 -4.73
CA ALA A 67 20.13 0.08 -4.42
C ALA A 67 20.96 0.49 -5.63
N ILE A 68 21.49 -0.48 -6.39
CA ILE A 68 22.26 -0.21 -7.61
C ILE A 68 21.38 0.48 -8.65
N CYS A 69 20.19 -0.05 -8.93
CA CYS A 69 19.25 0.54 -9.89
C CYS A 69 18.82 1.96 -9.48
N ALA A 70 18.59 2.19 -8.17
CA ALA A 70 18.23 3.50 -7.65
C ALA A 70 19.36 4.51 -7.81
N ALA A 71 20.60 4.11 -7.50
CA ALA A 71 21.78 4.97 -7.68
C ALA A 71 22.00 5.33 -9.15
N SER A 72 21.92 4.35 -10.07
CA SER A 72 22.03 4.58 -11.52
C SER A 72 20.97 5.57 -12.00
N ALA A 73 19.70 5.29 -11.70
CA ALA A 73 18.60 6.14 -12.12
C ALA A 73 18.69 7.58 -11.58
N LEU A 74 19.10 7.75 -10.32
CA LEU A 74 19.34 9.09 -9.74
C LEU A 74 20.54 9.80 -10.37
N THR A 75 21.56 9.05 -10.78
CA THR A 75 22.73 9.63 -11.49
C THR A 75 22.35 10.10 -12.89
N GLU A 76 21.48 9.36 -13.57
CA GLU A 76 21.07 9.66 -14.95
C GLU A 76 20.06 10.81 -15.00
N CYS A 77 19.03 10.82 -14.18
CA CYS A 77 17.95 11.81 -14.22
C CYS A 77 18.12 12.97 -13.24
N GLY A 78 18.92 12.78 -12.18
CA GLY A 78 19.07 13.74 -11.09
C GLY A 78 17.96 13.66 -10.02
N GLU A 79 18.31 13.99 -8.78
CA GLU A 79 17.38 13.97 -7.65
C GLU A 79 16.18 14.91 -7.83
N ALA A 80 16.42 16.09 -8.41
CA ALA A 80 15.36 17.09 -8.61
C ALA A 80 14.28 16.59 -9.59
N ALA A 81 14.68 15.93 -10.69
CA ALA A 81 13.76 15.36 -11.65
C ALA A 81 12.97 14.22 -11.03
N TRP A 82 13.64 13.33 -10.27
CA TRP A 82 12.95 12.27 -9.55
C TRP A 82 11.91 12.80 -8.54
N ARG A 83 12.29 13.80 -7.72
CA ARG A 83 11.36 14.42 -6.76
C ARG A 83 10.15 15.05 -7.44
N SER A 84 10.36 15.65 -8.61
CA SER A 84 9.28 16.25 -9.40
C SER A 84 8.34 15.21 -10.02
N ALA A 85 8.86 14.06 -10.40
CA ALA A 85 8.07 12.97 -10.97
C ALA A 85 7.24 12.20 -9.93
N MET A 86 7.67 12.19 -8.65
CA MET A 86 6.95 11.47 -7.61
C MET A 86 5.62 12.14 -7.27
N PRO A 87 4.51 11.37 -7.29
CA PRO A 87 3.22 11.90 -6.87
C PRO A 87 3.28 12.29 -5.39
N ARG A 88 2.76 13.47 -5.09
CA ARG A 88 2.57 13.90 -3.71
C ARG A 88 1.31 13.26 -3.15
N VAL A 89 1.45 12.65 -2.00
CA VAL A 89 0.37 12.04 -1.24
C VAL A 89 0.56 12.36 0.24
N GLU A 90 -0.53 12.62 0.92
CA GLU A 90 -0.55 12.81 2.35
C GLU A 90 -1.01 11.52 3.02
N GLN A 91 -0.21 11.03 3.95
CA GLN A 91 -0.47 9.77 4.65
C GLN A 91 -0.49 9.99 6.16
N ALA A 92 -1.36 9.25 6.83
CA ALA A 92 -1.31 9.10 8.28
C ALA A 92 -1.19 7.60 8.64
N HIS A 93 -0.59 7.35 9.79
CA HIS A 93 -0.35 6.02 10.30
C HIS A 93 -0.85 5.92 11.74
N GLY A 94 -1.43 4.78 12.08
CA GLY A 94 -1.90 4.48 13.42
C GLY A 94 -1.78 3.02 13.74
N SER A 95 -2.01 2.67 15.01
CA SER A 95 -2.13 1.28 15.43
C SER A 95 -3.16 1.14 16.54
N VAL A 96 -3.74 -0.04 16.66
CA VAL A 96 -4.68 -0.43 17.73
C VAL A 96 -4.28 -1.80 18.25
N SER A 97 -4.03 -1.89 19.55
CA SER A 97 -3.74 -3.18 20.20
C SER A 97 -4.99 -4.04 20.26
N VAL A 98 -4.87 -5.28 19.81
CA VAL A 98 -5.95 -6.26 19.79
C VAL A 98 -5.40 -7.60 20.22
N ALA A 99 -6.10 -8.32 21.11
CA ALA A 99 -5.73 -9.66 21.50
C ALA A 99 -5.70 -10.58 20.28
N ARG A 100 -4.71 -11.46 20.18
CA ARG A 100 -4.53 -12.35 19.01
C ARG A 100 -5.76 -13.20 18.72
N GLU A 101 -6.44 -13.63 19.74
CA GLU A 101 -7.64 -14.46 19.65
C GLU A 101 -8.80 -13.70 18.99
N LYS A 102 -8.83 -12.38 19.12
CA LYS A 102 -9.86 -11.50 18.58
C LYS A 102 -9.53 -10.95 17.18
N THR A 103 -8.30 -11.08 16.72
CA THR A 103 -7.85 -10.46 15.46
C THR A 103 -8.75 -10.82 14.28
N GLY A 104 -9.12 -12.09 14.14
CA GLY A 104 -9.92 -12.56 13.01
C GLY A 104 -11.37 -12.07 13.05
N CYS A 105 -12.02 -12.06 14.23
CA CYS A 105 -13.41 -11.58 14.35
C CYS A 105 -13.49 -10.06 14.21
N VAL A 106 -12.59 -9.31 14.83
CA VAL A 106 -12.55 -7.84 14.73
C VAL A 106 -12.29 -7.41 13.28
N LEU A 107 -11.34 -8.06 12.57
CA LEU A 107 -11.06 -7.72 11.17
C LEU A 107 -12.26 -8.03 10.25
N ARG A 108 -12.96 -9.13 10.48
CA ARG A 108 -14.17 -9.49 9.73
C ARG A 108 -15.29 -8.48 9.98
N ALA A 109 -15.58 -8.17 11.24
CA ALA A 109 -16.58 -7.18 11.61
C ALA A 109 -16.25 -5.80 11.04
N PHE A 110 -14.96 -5.42 11.03
CA PHE A 110 -14.51 -4.18 10.39
C PHE A 110 -14.78 -4.18 8.88
N ALA A 111 -14.48 -5.30 8.19
CA ALA A 111 -14.72 -5.43 6.75
C ALA A 111 -16.22 -5.39 6.40
N GLU A 112 -17.08 -5.98 7.24
CA GLU A 112 -18.55 -6.00 7.04
C GLU A 112 -19.18 -4.61 7.24
N ASN A 113 -18.56 -3.73 8.01
CA ASN A 113 -19.02 -2.36 8.24
C ASN A 113 -18.64 -1.37 7.13
N GLU A 114 -17.75 -1.75 6.22
CA GLU A 114 -17.26 -0.85 5.16
C GLU A 114 -17.77 -1.28 3.78
N GLU A 115 -18.45 -0.37 3.13
CA GLU A 115 -18.83 -0.57 1.73
C GLU A 115 -17.58 -0.63 0.84
N ASN A 116 -17.55 -1.56 -0.11
CA ASN A 116 -16.43 -1.75 -1.04
C ASN A 116 -15.10 -2.16 -0.39
N ALA A 117 -15.14 -2.88 0.73
CA ALA A 117 -13.95 -3.42 1.35
C ALA A 117 -13.27 -4.47 0.46
N GLU A 118 -12.01 -4.25 0.13
CA GLU A 118 -11.13 -5.23 -0.51
C GLU A 118 -10.37 -5.98 0.59
N THR A 119 -10.50 -7.30 0.64
CA THR A 119 -9.81 -8.14 1.64
C THR A 119 -8.60 -8.83 1.04
N GLY A 120 -7.53 -8.98 1.82
CA GLY A 120 -6.31 -9.66 1.36
C GLY A 120 -5.11 -9.40 2.27
N GLY A 121 -4.98 -10.14 3.37
CA GLY A 121 -3.99 -9.88 4.41
C GLY A 121 -4.30 -8.66 5.28
N GLY A 122 -5.47 -8.04 5.09
CA GLY A 122 -6.01 -6.88 5.77
C GLY A 122 -7.28 -6.42 5.07
N VAL A 123 -7.79 -5.26 5.43
CA VAL A 123 -8.98 -4.64 4.84
C VAL A 123 -8.61 -3.29 4.25
N ARG A 124 -8.88 -3.12 2.95
CA ARG A 124 -8.78 -1.84 2.27
C ARG A 124 -10.17 -1.34 1.90
N PHE A 125 -10.41 -0.06 2.08
CA PHE A 125 -11.63 0.61 1.64
C PHE A 125 -11.35 2.05 1.23
N THR A 126 -12.28 2.65 0.50
CA THR A 126 -12.26 4.07 0.11
C THR A 126 -13.36 4.81 0.82
N ARG A 127 -13.06 6.03 1.32
CA ARG A 127 -14.04 6.89 1.95
C ARG A 127 -13.79 8.35 1.56
N GLY A 128 -14.75 8.98 0.87
CA GLY A 128 -14.53 10.29 0.26
C GLY A 128 -13.37 10.25 -0.73
N ASP A 129 -12.45 11.21 -0.60
CA ASP A 129 -11.26 11.33 -1.44
C ASP A 129 -10.03 10.56 -0.91
N GLY A 130 -10.21 9.78 0.17
CA GLY A 130 -9.16 9.00 0.80
C GLY A 130 -9.37 7.49 0.70
N TRP A 131 -8.34 6.75 1.09
CA TRP A 131 -8.42 5.31 1.29
C TRP A 131 -7.68 4.93 2.58
N ALA A 132 -8.09 3.82 3.17
CA ALA A 132 -7.47 3.24 4.33
C ALA A 132 -7.08 1.78 4.08
N TRP A 133 -6.02 1.34 4.72
CA TRP A 133 -5.59 -0.04 4.83
C TRP A 133 -5.42 -0.39 6.30
N VAL A 134 -6.14 -1.40 6.75
CA VAL A 134 -6.06 -1.95 8.10
C VAL A 134 -5.57 -3.38 8.00
N CYS A 135 -4.42 -3.68 8.59
CA CYS A 135 -3.86 -5.02 8.54
C CYS A 135 -3.37 -5.48 9.91
N PRO A 136 -3.51 -6.78 10.25
CA PRO A 136 -2.97 -7.32 11.49
C PRO A 136 -1.44 -7.38 11.45
N ASP A 137 -0.81 -7.00 12.56
CA ASP A 137 0.59 -7.28 12.86
C ASP A 137 0.62 -8.37 13.94
N GLU A 138 0.76 -9.60 13.52
CA GLU A 138 0.76 -10.75 14.43
C GLU A 138 1.93 -10.73 15.43
N ALA A 139 3.05 -10.12 15.06
CA ALA A 139 4.22 -10.04 15.93
C ALA A 139 3.96 -9.13 17.12
N ARG A 140 3.21 -8.05 16.92
CA ARG A 140 2.92 -7.03 17.93
C ARG A 140 1.56 -7.15 18.60
N ALA A 141 0.70 -8.05 18.12
CA ALA A 141 -0.70 -8.17 18.56
C ALA A 141 -1.45 -6.83 18.42
N GLU A 142 -1.34 -6.21 17.25
CA GLU A 142 -1.99 -4.94 16.94
C GLU A 142 -2.46 -4.91 15.49
N PHE A 143 -3.41 -4.04 15.18
CA PHE A 143 -3.68 -3.63 13.81
C PHE A 143 -2.84 -2.42 13.44
N GLN A 144 -2.23 -2.46 12.28
CA GLN A 144 -1.61 -1.32 11.63
C GLN A 144 -2.64 -0.62 10.74
N ILE A 145 -2.68 0.69 10.80
CA ILE A 145 -3.56 1.53 10.00
C ILE A 145 -2.67 2.41 9.12
N VAL A 146 -2.94 2.42 7.83
CA VAL A 146 -2.34 3.33 6.86
C VAL A 146 -3.47 4.01 6.11
N THR A 147 -3.47 5.33 6.10
CA THR A 147 -4.45 6.13 5.36
C THR A 147 -3.76 7.07 4.40
N GLU A 148 -4.41 7.37 3.28
CA GLU A 148 -3.92 8.31 2.29
C GLU A 148 -5.08 9.14 1.77
N ALA A 149 -4.87 10.45 1.68
CA ALA A 149 -5.88 11.39 1.19
C ALA A 149 -5.26 12.59 0.46
N ALA A 150 -6.12 13.50 -0.01
CA ALA A 150 -5.69 14.73 -0.69
C ALA A 150 -5.02 15.73 0.26
N SER A 151 -5.30 15.66 1.56
CA SER A 151 -4.66 16.50 2.59
C SER A 151 -4.30 15.68 3.83
N ALA A 152 -3.32 16.19 4.60
CA ALA A 152 -2.90 15.57 5.85
C ALA A 152 -4.04 15.53 6.89
N GLU A 153 -4.93 16.54 6.90
CA GLU A 153 -6.08 16.59 7.80
C GLU A 153 -7.05 15.45 7.49
N ILE A 154 -7.44 15.28 6.22
CA ILE A 154 -8.34 14.19 5.80
C ILE A 154 -7.71 12.81 6.05
N ALA A 155 -6.40 12.67 5.80
CA ALA A 155 -5.71 11.43 6.10
C ALA A 155 -5.71 11.11 7.60
N ALA A 156 -5.50 12.11 8.46
CA ALA A 156 -5.54 11.96 9.91
C ALA A 156 -6.95 11.63 10.41
N GLU A 157 -7.99 12.33 9.94
CA GLU A 157 -9.39 12.06 10.29
C GLU A 157 -9.80 10.64 9.92
N LEU A 158 -9.39 10.16 8.74
CA LEU A 158 -9.66 8.80 8.31
C LEU A 158 -8.91 7.77 9.18
N CYS A 159 -7.68 8.09 9.60
CA CYS A 159 -6.91 7.24 10.52
C CYS A 159 -7.58 7.16 11.90
N ASP A 160 -8.05 8.28 12.43
CA ASP A 160 -8.79 8.34 13.70
C ASP A 160 -10.10 7.56 13.62
N PHE A 161 -10.86 7.71 12.54
CA PHE A 161 -12.05 6.91 12.28
C PHE A 161 -11.76 5.40 12.31
N CYS A 162 -10.71 4.94 11.64
CA CYS A 162 -10.31 3.54 11.67
C CYS A 162 -9.97 3.07 13.09
N ARG A 163 -9.21 3.90 13.83
CA ARG A 163 -8.81 3.60 15.20
C ARG A 163 -10.02 3.45 16.11
N GLU A 164 -10.93 4.43 16.12
CA GLU A 164 -12.13 4.43 16.96
C GLU A 164 -13.04 3.23 16.64
N THR A 165 -13.20 2.91 15.35
CA THR A 165 -14.00 1.77 14.91
C THR A 165 -13.40 0.44 15.39
N LEU A 166 -12.08 0.26 15.23
CA LEU A 166 -11.39 -0.95 15.69
C LEU A 166 -11.42 -1.09 17.21
N GLU A 167 -11.24 0.00 17.96
CA GLU A 167 -11.34 -0.01 19.41
C GLU A 167 -12.74 -0.36 19.89
N LYS A 168 -13.78 0.13 19.21
CA LYS A 168 -15.16 -0.21 19.51
C LYS A 168 -15.40 -1.70 19.26
N LEU A 169 -15.07 -2.22 18.09
CA LEU A 169 -15.24 -3.63 17.75
C LEU A 169 -14.45 -4.56 18.69
N ASN A 170 -13.23 -4.17 19.08
CA ASN A 170 -12.42 -4.94 20.02
C ASN A 170 -13.03 -5.02 21.44
N ARG A 171 -13.89 -4.07 21.81
CA ARG A 171 -14.65 -4.11 23.08
C ARG A 171 -15.92 -4.95 23.00
N GLU A 172 -16.55 -5.01 21.83
CA GLU A 172 -17.82 -5.70 21.59
C GLU A 172 -17.64 -7.20 21.34
N GLU A 173 -16.55 -7.60 20.73
CA GLU A 173 -16.16 -9.00 20.46
C GLU A 173 -15.33 -9.59 21.60
#